data_27c85b5f8ffb0b0919b881d7be2f86b1
#
_entry.id   27c85b5f8ffb0b0919b881d7be2f86b1
#
_cell.length_a   1.000
_cell.length_b   1.000
_cell.length_c   1.000
_cell.angle_alpha   90.00
_cell.angle_beta   90.00
_cell.angle_gamma   90.00
#
_symmetry.space_group_name_H-M   'P 1'
#
loop_
_entity.id
_entity.type
_entity.pdbx_description
1 polymer ?
#
loop_
_entity_poly.entity_id
_entity_poly.type
_entity_poly.pdbx_seq_one_letter_code
_entity_poly.pdbx_strand_id
1 'polypeptide(L)'
;MEDEKIIGLYWERSEDAIAETASKYGRLFFRIADNILSDQEDSEECVNDTYLGLWNAIPDARPSPFAAFAGRITLNLALKKYEYRSAA
;
A
#
# COMPACT_ATOMS: atom_id res chain seq x y z
N MET A 1 -6.88 -2.05 14.65
CA MET A 1 -6.36 -3.43 14.78
C MET A 1 -4.83 -3.39 14.79
N GLU A 2 -4.21 -4.22 15.59
CA GLU A 2 -2.76 -4.29 15.64
C GLU A 2 -2.17 -4.87 14.36
N ASP A 3 -0.98 -4.42 14.01
CA ASP A 3 -0.34 -4.82 12.75
C ASP A 3 -0.17 -6.33 12.61
N GLU A 4 0.19 -7.02 13.69
CA GLU A 4 0.36 -8.47 13.65
C GLU A 4 -0.93 -9.19 13.29
N LYS A 5 -2.06 -8.68 13.78
CA LYS A 5 -3.37 -9.26 13.45
C LYS A 5 -3.74 -9.00 12.00
N ILE A 6 -3.40 -7.80 11.50
CA ILE A 6 -3.62 -7.47 10.10
C ILE A 6 -2.81 -8.41 9.20
N ILE A 7 -1.54 -8.60 9.52
CA ILE A 7 -0.67 -9.53 8.78
C ILE A 7 -1.24 -10.94 8.81
N GLY A 8 -1.74 -11.38 9.97
CA GLY A 8 -2.38 -12.68 10.11
C GLY A 8 -3.57 -12.85 9.18
N LEU A 9 -4.37 -11.79 8.99
CA LEU A 9 -5.50 -11.85 8.06
C LEU A 9 -5.04 -12.07 6.61
N TYR A 10 -3.92 -11.47 6.19
CA TYR A 10 -3.34 -11.75 4.88
C TYR A 10 -2.92 -13.21 4.76
N TRP A 11 -2.32 -13.77 5.81
CA TRP A 11 -1.91 -15.17 5.80
C TRP A 11 -3.10 -16.11 5.71
N GLU A 12 -4.23 -15.73 6.30
CA GLU A 12 -5.48 -16.48 6.21
C GLU A 12 -6.20 -16.26 4.89
N ARG A 13 -5.70 -15.40 4.02
CA ARG A 13 -6.32 -14.98 2.77
C ARG A 13 -7.72 -14.40 2.98
N SER A 14 -7.88 -13.67 4.09
CA SER A 14 -9.12 -12.98 4.40
C SER A 14 -9.13 -11.60 3.75
N GLU A 15 -10.20 -11.26 3.06
CA GLU A 15 -10.36 -9.94 2.45
C GLU A 15 -10.44 -8.84 3.50
N ASP A 16 -10.76 -9.18 4.75
CA ASP A 16 -10.74 -8.23 5.86
C ASP A 16 -9.37 -7.62 6.05
N ALA A 17 -8.30 -8.30 5.62
CA ALA A 17 -6.94 -7.78 5.70
C ALA A 17 -6.82 -6.44 4.98
N ILE A 18 -7.40 -6.34 3.79
CA ILE A 18 -7.35 -5.10 3.00
C ILE A 18 -8.17 -4.01 3.68
N ALA A 19 -9.37 -4.33 4.14
CA ALA A 19 -10.22 -3.37 4.83
C ALA A 19 -9.55 -2.80 6.08
N GLU A 20 -8.91 -3.66 6.88
CA GLU A 20 -8.21 -3.23 8.09
C GLU A 20 -6.98 -2.41 7.77
N THR A 21 -6.25 -2.77 6.73
CA THR A 21 -5.10 -1.98 6.27
C THR A 21 -5.56 -0.60 5.83
N ALA A 22 -6.62 -0.52 5.03
CA ALA A 22 -7.15 0.74 4.54
C ALA A 22 -7.63 1.64 5.70
N SER A 23 -8.31 1.06 6.67
CA SER A 23 -8.80 1.79 7.82
C SER A 23 -7.64 2.39 8.64
N LYS A 24 -6.58 1.64 8.81
CA LYS A 24 -5.45 2.06 9.65
C LYS A 24 -4.45 2.94 8.91
N TYR A 25 -4.15 2.64 7.65
CA TYR A 25 -3.04 3.25 6.93
C TYR A 25 -3.41 3.92 5.62
N GLY A 26 -4.67 3.89 5.21
CA GLY A 26 -5.08 4.45 3.92
C GLY A 26 -4.66 5.90 3.72
N ARG A 27 -4.81 6.73 4.76
CA ARG A 27 -4.43 8.14 4.70
C ARG A 27 -2.92 8.33 4.54
N LEU A 28 -2.15 7.48 5.20
CA LEU A 28 -0.70 7.51 5.08
C LEU A 28 -0.27 7.19 3.65
N PHE A 29 -0.83 6.14 3.08
CA PHE A 29 -0.51 5.74 1.70
C PHE A 29 -0.88 6.86 0.72
N PHE A 30 -2.05 7.45 0.90
CA PHE A 30 -2.48 8.55 0.03
C PHE A 30 -1.51 9.72 0.13
N ARG A 31 -1.09 10.07 1.34
CA ARG A 31 -0.14 11.17 1.55
C ARG A 31 1.19 10.90 0.86
N ILE A 32 1.70 9.68 0.98
CA ILE A 32 2.95 9.29 0.32
C ILE A 32 2.81 9.45 -1.19
N ALA A 33 1.74 8.94 -1.76
CA ALA A 33 1.51 8.99 -3.19
C ALA A 33 1.30 10.43 -3.68
N ASP A 34 0.48 11.20 -2.97
CA ASP A 34 0.13 12.56 -3.38
C ASP A 34 1.33 13.51 -3.27
N ASN A 35 2.21 13.30 -2.32
CA ASN A 35 3.45 14.09 -2.23
C ASN A 35 4.31 13.96 -3.49
N ILE A 36 4.23 12.83 -4.16
CA ILE A 36 5.00 12.60 -5.39
C ILE A 36 4.20 12.98 -6.62
N LEU A 37 2.92 12.60 -6.67
CA LEU A 37 2.12 12.68 -7.89
C LEU A 37 1.31 13.97 -7.99
N SER A 38 0.96 14.59 -6.88
CA SER A 38 0.15 15.82 -6.84
C SER A 38 -1.12 15.73 -7.71
N ASP A 39 -1.75 14.56 -7.69
CA ASP A 39 -2.94 14.28 -8.49
C ASP A 39 -3.78 13.27 -7.73
N GLN A 40 -5.03 13.64 -7.44
CA GLN A 40 -5.90 12.82 -6.61
C GLN A 40 -6.20 11.46 -7.22
N GLU A 41 -6.53 11.44 -8.50
CA GLU A 41 -6.87 10.21 -9.20
C GLU A 41 -5.69 9.23 -9.24
N ASP A 42 -4.53 9.74 -9.61
CA ASP A 42 -3.32 8.92 -9.67
C ASP A 42 -2.92 8.43 -8.29
N SER A 43 -3.09 9.27 -7.27
CA SER A 43 -2.77 8.90 -5.89
C SER A 43 -3.69 7.81 -5.37
N GLU A 44 -4.99 7.91 -5.67
CA GLU A 44 -5.96 6.87 -5.28
C GLU A 44 -5.66 5.55 -5.96
N GLU A 45 -5.31 5.59 -7.24
CA GLU A 45 -4.92 4.38 -7.97
C GLU A 45 -3.70 3.74 -7.35
N CYS A 46 -2.72 4.56 -6.98
CA CYS A 46 -1.51 4.10 -6.32
C CYS A 46 -1.80 3.42 -4.98
N VAL A 47 -2.74 3.98 -4.21
CA VAL A 47 -3.18 3.39 -2.93
C VAL A 47 -3.83 2.03 -3.17
N ASN A 48 -4.71 1.93 -4.17
CA ASN A 48 -5.36 0.67 -4.51
C ASN A 48 -4.35 -0.38 -4.94
N ASP A 49 -3.34 0.02 -5.72
CA ASP A 49 -2.28 -0.88 -6.16
C ASP A 49 -1.40 -1.33 -4.97
N THR A 50 -1.29 -0.50 -3.94
CA THR A 50 -0.58 -0.86 -2.71
C THR A 50 -1.28 -2.04 -2.03
N TYR A 51 -2.61 -2.01 -1.96
CA TYR A 51 -3.36 -3.11 -1.35
C TYR A 51 -3.16 -4.41 -2.13
N LEU A 52 -3.17 -4.34 -3.45
CA LEU A 52 -2.91 -5.50 -4.29
C LEU A 52 -1.49 -6.03 -4.07
N GLY A 53 -0.52 -5.11 -3.98
CA GLY A 53 0.86 -5.48 -3.69
C GLY A 53 1.02 -6.20 -2.37
N LEU A 54 0.33 -5.71 -1.33
CA LEU A 54 0.34 -6.36 -0.02
C LEU A 54 -0.30 -7.74 -0.07
N TRP A 55 -1.43 -7.85 -0.76
CA TRP A 55 -2.13 -9.12 -0.92
C TRP A 55 -1.25 -10.18 -1.57
N ASN A 56 -0.46 -9.77 -2.56
CA ASN A 56 0.41 -10.69 -3.29
C ASN A 56 1.70 -11.01 -2.53
N ALA A 57 2.21 -10.07 -1.72
CA ALA A 57 3.51 -10.23 -1.07
C ALA A 57 3.46 -10.95 0.26
N ILE A 58 2.42 -10.71 1.07
CA ILE A 58 2.42 -11.15 2.46
C ILE A 58 2.34 -12.67 2.66
N PRO A 59 1.68 -13.47 1.80
CA PRO A 59 1.71 -14.92 2.05
C PRO A 59 3.11 -15.50 2.17
N ASP A 60 4.11 -14.85 1.55
CA ASP A 60 5.50 -15.31 1.61
C ASP A 60 6.35 -14.46 2.56
N ALA A 61 5.75 -13.45 3.19
CA ALA A 61 6.47 -12.51 4.04
C ALA A 61 5.72 -12.27 5.35
N ARG A 62 6.48 -11.94 6.41
CA ARG A 62 5.94 -11.42 7.67
C ARG A 62 6.67 -10.11 7.94
N PRO A 63 6.23 -9.03 7.31
CA PRO A 63 6.94 -7.75 7.38
C PRO A 63 6.88 -7.14 8.79
N SER A 64 8.02 -6.63 9.24
CA SER A 64 8.12 -5.91 10.51
C SER A 64 9.18 -4.83 10.37
N PRO A 65 8.83 -3.54 10.51
CA PRO A 65 7.47 -3.06 10.77
C PRO A 65 6.58 -3.07 9.53
N PHE A 66 5.31 -3.37 9.73
CA PHE A 66 4.34 -3.45 8.65
C PHE A 66 4.18 -2.12 7.91
N ALA A 67 4.06 -1.02 8.68
CA ALA A 67 3.86 0.30 8.09
C ALA A 67 5.00 0.70 7.13
N ALA A 68 6.24 0.40 7.50
CA ALA A 68 7.40 0.70 6.65
C ALA A 68 7.39 -0.15 5.38
N PHE A 69 7.05 -1.42 5.51
CA PHE A 69 6.95 -2.33 4.38
C PHE A 69 5.87 -1.86 3.39
N ALA A 70 4.69 -1.58 3.91
CA ALA A 70 3.56 -1.13 3.08
C ALA A 70 3.82 0.24 2.46
N GLY A 71 4.37 1.17 3.25
CA GLY A 71 4.71 2.50 2.77
C GLY A 71 5.74 2.47 1.65
N ARG A 72 6.70 1.54 1.72
CA ARG A 72 7.69 1.36 0.67
C ARG A 72 7.06 0.90 -0.63
N ILE A 73 6.07 0.02 -0.55
CA ILE A 73 5.33 -0.41 -1.73
C ILE A 73 4.66 0.81 -2.38
N THR A 74 3.97 1.63 -1.58
CA THR A 74 3.31 2.84 -2.09
C THR A 74 4.32 3.79 -2.72
N LEU A 75 5.44 4.03 -2.04
CA LEU A 75 6.49 4.91 -2.53
C LEU A 75 7.02 4.45 -3.89
N ASN A 76 7.35 3.17 -3.99
CA ASN A 76 7.88 2.62 -5.23
C ASN A 76 6.88 2.72 -6.38
N LEU A 77 5.60 2.45 -6.11
CA LEU A 77 4.54 2.58 -7.10
C LEU A 77 4.37 4.03 -7.56
N ALA A 78 4.42 4.97 -6.61
CA ALA A 78 4.27 6.39 -6.93
C ALA A 78 5.44 6.90 -7.78
N LEU A 79 6.66 6.51 -7.43
CA LEU A 79 7.86 6.90 -8.18
C LEU A 79 7.81 6.35 -9.61
N LYS A 80 7.40 5.10 -9.75
CA LYS A 80 7.28 4.46 -11.05
C LYS A 80 6.25 5.18 -11.92
N LYS A 81 5.12 5.53 -11.34
CA LYS A 81 4.06 6.25 -12.04
C LYS A 81 4.52 7.65 -12.43
N TYR A 82 5.23 8.32 -11.56
CA TYR A 82 5.82 9.63 -11.84
C TYR A 82 6.80 9.56 -13.02
N GLU A 83 7.68 8.57 -13.02
CA GLU A 83 8.64 8.37 -14.09
C GLU A 83 7.94 8.11 -15.43
N TYR A 84 6.91 7.30 -15.41
CA TYR A 84 6.13 6.99 -16.62
C TYR A 84 5.49 8.25 -17.19
N ARG A 85 4.87 9.09 -16.35
CA ARG A 85 4.27 10.36 -16.78
C ARG A 85 5.31 11.31 -17.35
N SER A 86 6.47 11.37 -16.71
CA SER A 86 7.53 12.31 -17.09
C SER A 86 8.22 11.91 -18.38
N ALA A 87 8.21 10.63 -18.70
CA ALA A 87 8.83 10.11 -19.94
C ALA A 87 7.96 10.35 -21.17
N ALA A 88 6.69 10.63 -20.98
CA ALA A 88 5.73 10.83 -22.09
C ALA A 88 5.82 12.27 -22.70
#